data_f150d81f0ce1e38494e0a3cb5ee30fa6
#
_entry.id   f150d81f0ce1e38494e0a3cb5ee30fa6
#
_cell.length_a   1.000
_cell.length_b   1.000
_cell.length_c   1.000
_cell.angle_alpha   90.00
_cell.angle_beta   90.00
_cell.angle_gamma   90.00
#
_symmetry.space_group_name_H-M   'P 1'
#
loop_
_entity.id
_entity.type
_entity.pdbx_description
1 polymer ?
#
loop_
_entity_poly.entity_id
_entity_poly.type
_entity_poly.pdbx_seq_one_letter_code
_entity_poly.pdbx_strand_id
1 'polypeptide(L)'
;MKFWILLTSLLAISFVAPASSEIQPDNPFPRVKMVTSMGNITVELNREAAPLTIKNFFRYVKKAQYNETVFHRLVPDFVIQGGGYDKDFQEKPTFEKVVNESGNGLLNEYGTIAMARERGPHTATRQFFFNLNDNTSLNPEKGDWGYTVFGRIVEGLDVLEKMAQLESKPFDDATGWRDVPENPPVIKRIEIVPQN
;
A
#
# COMPACT_ATOMS: atom_id res chain seq x y z
N MET A 1 -3.87 -69.90 -33.15
CA MET A 1 -3.65 -68.42 -33.19
C MET A 1 -4.15 -67.83 -31.87
N LYS A 2 -3.22 -67.40 -31.01
CA LYS A 2 -3.57 -66.76 -29.73
C LYS A 2 -3.38 -65.27 -29.93
N PHE A 3 -4.48 -64.43 -29.87
CA PHE A 3 -4.45 -63.00 -29.91
C PHE A 3 -4.14 -62.52 -28.51
N TRP A 4 -3.05 -61.75 -28.34
CA TRP A 4 -2.71 -61.02 -27.16
C TRP A 4 -3.27 -59.58 -27.32
N ILE A 5 -4.21 -59.20 -26.46
CA ILE A 5 -4.72 -57.82 -26.36
C ILE A 5 -3.80 -57.11 -25.39
N LEU A 6 -2.99 -56.16 -25.90
CA LEU A 6 -2.22 -55.24 -25.08
C LEU A 6 -3.17 -54.15 -24.57
N LEU A 7 -3.41 -54.14 -23.26
CA LEU A 7 -4.15 -53.08 -22.56
C LEU A 7 -3.16 -51.97 -22.21
N THR A 8 -3.14 -50.89 -22.98
CA THR A 8 -2.36 -49.68 -22.65
C THR A 8 -3.15 -48.84 -21.65
N SER A 9 -2.72 -48.88 -20.38
CA SER A 9 -3.27 -47.97 -19.36
C SER A 9 -2.72 -46.56 -19.54
N LEU A 10 -3.59 -45.61 -19.91
CA LEU A 10 -3.29 -44.19 -20.01
C LEU A 10 -3.23 -43.63 -18.59
N LEU A 11 -2.05 -43.35 -18.08
CA LEU A 11 -1.87 -42.66 -16.79
C LEU A 11 -2.17 -41.20 -16.98
N ALA A 12 -3.32 -40.73 -16.51
CA ALA A 12 -3.66 -39.31 -16.49
C ALA A 12 -2.84 -38.62 -15.39
N ILE A 13 -1.80 -37.90 -15.79
CA ILE A 13 -1.05 -37.02 -14.87
C ILE A 13 -1.88 -35.77 -14.63
N SER A 14 -2.54 -35.70 -13.47
CA SER A 14 -3.21 -34.49 -13.02
C SER A 14 -2.16 -33.45 -12.66
N PHE A 15 -2.02 -32.42 -13.50
CA PHE A 15 -1.20 -31.25 -13.20
C PHE A 15 -1.94 -30.44 -12.14
N VAL A 16 -1.55 -30.56 -10.87
CA VAL A 16 -1.98 -29.63 -9.80
C VAL A 16 -1.16 -28.36 -9.99
N ALA A 17 -1.78 -27.32 -10.53
CA ALA A 17 -1.15 -25.99 -10.56
C ALA A 17 -0.79 -25.55 -9.14
N PRO A 18 0.42 -25.01 -8.90
CA PRO A 18 0.77 -24.52 -7.59
C PRO A 18 -0.22 -23.43 -7.18
N ALA A 19 -0.81 -23.55 -6.00
CA ALA A 19 -1.70 -22.53 -5.45
C ALA A 19 -0.99 -21.18 -5.46
N SER A 20 -1.63 -20.17 -6.00
CA SER A 20 -1.11 -18.81 -6.05
C SER A 20 -0.71 -18.38 -4.63
N SER A 21 0.52 -17.90 -4.45
CA SER A 21 0.98 -17.33 -3.18
C SER A 21 0.44 -15.92 -2.95
N GLU A 22 -0.32 -15.39 -3.90
CA GLU A 22 -0.94 -14.07 -3.83
C GLU A 22 -2.15 -14.07 -2.88
N ILE A 23 -2.32 -12.93 -2.21
CA ILE A 23 -3.44 -12.71 -1.30
C ILE A 23 -4.69 -12.42 -2.12
N GLN A 24 -5.73 -13.24 -1.97
CA GLN A 24 -7.02 -13.08 -2.65
C GLN A 24 -6.83 -12.78 -4.16
N PRO A 25 -6.22 -13.69 -4.94
CA PRO A 25 -5.82 -13.40 -6.33
C PRO A 25 -7.00 -13.05 -7.24
N ASP A 26 -8.18 -13.61 -6.95
CA ASP A 26 -9.40 -13.42 -7.73
C ASP A 26 -10.23 -12.22 -7.27
N ASN A 27 -9.78 -11.50 -6.23
CA ASN A 27 -10.47 -10.30 -5.73
C ASN A 27 -9.87 -9.05 -6.37
N PRO A 28 -10.61 -8.33 -7.25
CA PRO A 28 -10.14 -7.11 -7.87
C PRO A 28 -10.06 -5.94 -6.89
N PHE A 29 -10.84 -5.97 -5.79
CA PHE A 29 -10.92 -4.91 -4.79
C PHE A 29 -10.70 -5.44 -3.37
N PRO A 30 -9.50 -6.02 -3.07
CA PRO A 30 -9.21 -6.51 -1.73
C PRO A 30 -9.15 -5.36 -0.74
N ARG A 31 -9.55 -5.66 0.52
CA ARG A 31 -9.55 -4.67 1.59
C ARG A 31 -8.52 -5.00 2.65
N VAL A 32 -7.95 -3.96 3.23
CA VAL A 32 -7.10 -4.05 4.41
C VAL A 32 -7.62 -3.13 5.51
N LYS A 33 -7.45 -3.56 6.75
CA LYS A 33 -7.73 -2.77 7.93
C LYS A 33 -6.42 -2.36 8.58
N MET A 34 -6.14 -1.07 8.59
CA MET A 34 -5.04 -0.48 9.33
C MET A 34 -5.48 -0.19 10.75
N VAL A 35 -4.92 -0.88 11.72
CA VAL A 35 -5.12 -0.62 13.16
C VAL A 35 -4.07 0.39 13.59
N THR A 36 -4.49 1.60 13.89
CA THR A 36 -3.58 2.69 14.29
C THR A 36 -3.75 3.06 15.78
N SER A 37 -2.85 3.90 16.28
CA SER A 37 -2.99 4.47 17.64
C SER A 37 -4.17 5.44 17.77
N MET A 38 -4.70 5.96 16.64
CA MET A 38 -5.79 6.95 16.62
C MET A 38 -7.15 6.36 16.19
N GLY A 39 -7.18 5.08 15.81
CA GLY A 39 -8.39 4.38 15.34
C GLY A 39 -8.09 3.47 14.16
N ASN A 40 -9.13 2.86 13.62
CA ASN A 40 -9.01 1.95 12.49
C ASN A 40 -9.38 2.65 11.19
N ILE A 41 -8.64 2.33 10.13
CA ILE A 41 -8.92 2.79 8.76
C ILE A 41 -9.04 1.55 7.90
N THR A 42 -10.15 1.38 7.18
CA THR A 42 -10.32 0.33 6.17
C THR A 42 -10.08 0.92 4.79
N VAL A 43 -9.14 0.34 4.06
CA VAL A 43 -8.76 0.76 2.70
C VAL A 43 -9.19 -0.32 1.72
N GLU A 44 -9.93 0.06 0.70
CA GLU A 44 -10.20 -0.76 -0.48
C GLU A 44 -9.12 -0.49 -1.52
N LEU A 45 -8.46 -1.56 -1.96
CA LEU A 45 -7.37 -1.50 -2.92
C LEU A 45 -7.91 -1.81 -4.32
N ASN A 46 -7.42 -1.15 -5.35
CA ASN A 46 -7.82 -1.39 -6.73
C ASN A 46 -6.73 -2.17 -7.48
N ARG A 47 -6.85 -3.50 -7.47
CA ARG A 47 -5.87 -4.39 -8.11
C ARG A 47 -5.88 -4.30 -9.63
N GLU A 48 -7.03 -3.99 -10.23
CA GLU A 48 -7.12 -3.84 -11.68
C GLU A 48 -6.31 -2.64 -12.17
N ALA A 49 -6.34 -1.54 -11.40
CA ALA A 49 -5.64 -0.31 -11.74
C ALA A 49 -4.15 -0.33 -11.33
N ALA A 50 -3.80 -0.98 -10.22
CA ALA A 50 -2.43 -0.94 -9.67
C ALA A 50 -1.93 -2.33 -9.21
N PRO A 51 -1.87 -3.35 -10.09
CA PRO A 51 -1.55 -4.73 -9.71
C PRO A 51 -0.14 -4.88 -9.12
N LEU A 52 0.87 -4.22 -9.66
CA LEU A 52 2.26 -4.31 -9.18
C LEU A 52 2.42 -3.62 -7.84
N THR A 53 1.80 -2.46 -7.67
CA THR A 53 1.80 -1.69 -6.43
C THR A 53 1.12 -2.48 -5.31
N ILE A 54 -0.04 -3.08 -5.57
CA ILE A 54 -0.76 -3.88 -4.57
C ILE A 54 -0.01 -5.15 -4.22
N LYS A 55 0.59 -5.82 -5.19
CA LYS A 55 1.46 -6.97 -4.93
C LYS A 55 2.62 -6.60 -4.02
N ASN A 56 3.27 -5.46 -4.28
CA ASN A 56 4.33 -4.92 -3.43
C ASN A 56 3.80 -4.57 -2.02
N PHE A 57 2.69 -3.85 -1.90
CA PHE A 57 2.08 -3.49 -0.62
C PHE A 57 1.74 -4.73 0.21
N PHE A 58 1.08 -5.73 -0.38
CA PHE A 58 0.76 -6.98 0.30
C PHE A 58 1.99 -7.78 0.73
N ARG A 59 3.10 -7.67 0.03
CA ARG A 59 4.36 -8.31 0.44
C ARG A 59 4.84 -7.78 1.79
N TYR A 60 4.71 -6.46 2.04
CA TYR A 60 5.00 -5.86 3.35
C TYR A 60 3.96 -6.24 4.39
N VAL A 61 2.67 -6.22 4.05
CA VAL A 61 1.57 -6.61 4.95
C VAL A 61 1.74 -8.06 5.41
N LYS A 62 1.95 -9.00 4.48
CA LYS A 62 2.13 -10.44 4.77
C LYS A 62 3.31 -10.72 5.70
N LYS A 63 4.36 -9.92 5.63
CA LYS A 63 5.55 -10.05 6.47
C LYS A 63 5.50 -9.17 7.73
N ALA A 64 4.33 -8.60 8.04
CA ALA A 64 4.13 -7.69 9.17
C ALA A 64 5.11 -6.50 9.21
N GLN A 65 5.63 -6.09 8.06
CA GLN A 65 6.68 -5.06 7.97
C GLN A 65 6.16 -3.64 8.23
N TYR A 66 4.84 -3.43 8.20
CA TYR A 66 4.21 -2.16 8.59
C TYR A 66 3.95 -2.05 10.09
N ASN A 67 4.08 -3.16 10.84
CA ASN A 67 3.83 -3.15 12.27
C ASN A 67 4.80 -2.21 13.00
N GLU A 68 4.26 -1.41 13.93
CA GLU A 68 4.98 -0.43 14.73
C GLU A 68 5.73 0.62 13.89
N THR A 69 5.27 0.89 12.66
CA THR A 69 5.73 2.04 11.89
C THR A 69 4.87 3.26 12.17
N VAL A 70 5.39 4.45 11.87
CA VAL A 70 4.70 5.72 12.15
C VAL A 70 4.33 6.47 10.88
N PHE A 71 3.34 7.34 11.01
CA PHE A 71 3.13 8.43 10.09
C PHE A 71 4.09 9.56 10.48
N HIS A 72 5.21 9.60 9.80
CA HIS A 72 6.36 10.45 10.13
C HIS A 72 6.32 11.85 9.51
N ARG A 73 5.38 12.10 8.59
CA ARG A 73 5.22 13.40 7.92
C ARG A 73 3.76 13.75 7.74
N LEU A 74 3.40 14.95 8.13
CA LEU A 74 2.07 15.55 7.97
C LEU A 74 2.20 16.94 7.41
N VAL A 75 1.71 17.15 6.20
CA VAL A 75 1.52 18.47 5.60
C VAL A 75 0.02 18.76 5.60
N PRO A 76 -0.48 19.68 6.43
CA PRO A 76 -1.90 20.02 6.47
C PRO A 76 -2.45 20.37 5.09
N ASP A 77 -3.70 19.98 4.84
CA ASP A 77 -4.39 20.18 3.56
C ASP A 77 -3.70 19.58 2.33
N PHE A 78 -2.73 18.68 2.55
CA PHE A 78 -1.99 18.03 1.49
C PHE A 78 -1.92 16.51 1.72
N VAL A 79 -0.98 16.01 2.52
CA VAL A 79 -0.80 14.56 2.72
C VAL A 79 -0.38 14.21 4.15
N ILE A 80 -0.70 12.97 4.58
CA ILE A 80 -0.06 12.31 5.71
C ILE A 80 0.66 11.06 5.23
N GLN A 81 1.97 10.97 5.45
CA GLN A 81 2.86 9.94 4.91
C GLN A 81 3.43 9.05 6.02
N GLY A 82 3.46 7.73 5.77
CA GLY A 82 3.94 6.77 6.75
C GLY A 82 4.49 5.47 6.16
N GLY A 83 4.71 4.51 7.05
CA GLY A 83 5.09 3.14 6.70
C GLY A 83 6.59 2.92 6.45
N GLY A 84 7.44 3.95 6.56
CA GLY A 84 8.88 3.86 6.30
C GLY A 84 9.75 3.71 7.54
N TYR A 85 9.30 4.27 8.65
CA TYR A 85 10.10 4.44 9.87
C TYR A 85 9.36 3.90 11.09
N ASP A 86 10.08 3.47 12.11
CA ASP A 86 9.51 3.15 13.42
C ASP A 86 9.39 4.37 14.31
N LYS A 87 8.93 4.16 15.56
CA LYS A 87 8.74 5.23 16.55
C LYS A 87 10.02 5.97 16.95
N ASP A 88 11.18 5.35 16.74
CA ASP A 88 12.51 5.92 17.02
C ASP A 88 13.11 6.53 15.74
N PHE A 89 12.28 6.70 14.69
CA PHE A 89 12.61 7.22 13.36
C PHE A 89 13.73 6.44 12.66
N GLN A 90 13.89 5.15 13.02
CA GLN A 90 14.80 4.28 12.31
C GLN A 90 14.14 3.76 11.03
N GLU A 91 14.84 3.87 9.91
CA GLU A 91 14.34 3.39 8.63
C GLU A 91 14.19 1.87 8.65
N LYS A 92 13.04 1.40 8.21
CA LYS A 92 12.77 -0.04 8.10
C LYS A 92 13.28 -0.60 6.76
N PRO A 93 13.76 -1.85 6.73
CA PRO A 93 14.25 -2.47 5.51
C PRO A 93 13.23 -2.43 4.38
N THR A 94 13.70 -2.20 3.17
CA THR A 94 12.87 -2.18 1.96
C THR A 94 13.09 -3.42 1.10
N PHE A 95 12.07 -3.78 0.34
CA PHE A 95 12.19 -4.71 -0.79
C PHE A 95 12.55 -3.93 -2.06
N GLU A 96 12.59 -4.64 -3.20
CA GLU A 96 12.87 -4.04 -4.50
C GLU A 96 11.85 -2.95 -4.83
N LYS A 97 12.31 -1.97 -5.59
CA LYS A 97 11.49 -0.87 -6.10
C LYS A 97 10.39 -1.39 -7.02
N VAL A 98 9.24 -0.73 -6.98
CA VAL A 98 8.10 -1.07 -7.83
C VAL A 98 7.96 -0.07 -9.00
N VAL A 99 7.53 -0.59 -10.13
CA VAL A 99 7.23 0.23 -11.31
C VAL A 99 6.09 1.20 -10.98
N ASN A 100 6.23 2.44 -11.42
CA ASN A 100 5.20 3.45 -11.25
C ASN A 100 4.00 3.14 -12.16
N GLU A 101 2.81 3.06 -11.59
CA GLU A 101 1.55 2.80 -12.27
C GLU A 101 0.63 4.05 -12.22
N SER A 102 1.16 5.27 -12.09
CA SER A 102 0.34 6.48 -11.91
C SER A 102 -0.57 6.82 -13.09
N GLY A 103 -0.27 6.30 -14.29
CA GLY A 103 -1.13 6.43 -15.48
C GLY A 103 -2.36 5.51 -15.49
N ASN A 104 -2.78 4.98 -14.35
CA ASN A 104 -3.82 3.96 -14.20
C ASN A 104 -5.26 4.52 -14.14
N GLY A 105 -5.44 5.82 -14.32
CA GLY A 105 -6.75 6.49 -14.29
C GLY A 105 -7.26 6.87 -12.89
N LEU A 106 -6.55 6.48 -11.81
CA LEU A 106 -6.87 6.91 -10.46
C LEU A 106 -6.17 8.25 -10.15
N LEU A 107 -6.88 9.13 -9.46
CA LEU A 107 -6.40 10.47 -9.11
C LEU A 107 -6.08 10.58 -7.63
N ASN A 108 -5.17 11.50 -7.29
CA ASN A 108 -4.81 11.83 -5.91
C ASN A 108 -5.91 12.74 -5.29
N GLU A 109 -7.08 12.16 -5.06
CA GLU A 109 -8.24 12.80 -4.45
C GLU A 109 -8.25 12.57 -2.93
N TYR A 110 -9.01 13.39 -2.20
CA TYR A 110 -9.19 13.24 -0.75
C TYR A 110 -9.53 11.79 -0.35
N GLY A 111 -8.83 11.27 0.66
CA GLY A 111 -9.04 9.93 1.20
C GLY A 111 -8.45 8.79 0.35
N THR A 112 -7.77 9.08 -0.76
CA THR A 112 -7.03 8.05 -1.51
C THR A 112 -5.67 7.75 -0.88
N ILE A 113 -5.18 6.52 -1.13
CA ILE A 113 -3.84 6.07 -0.74
C ILE A 113 -2.95 5.97 -1.97
N ALA A 114 -1.75 6.54 -1.89
CA ALA A 114 -0.77 6.51 -2.98
C ALA A 114 0.63 6.16 -2.47
N MET A 115 1.48 5.64 -3.38
CA MET A 115 2.86 5.30 -3.06
C MET A 115 3.74 6.54 -3.04
N ALA A 116 4.46 6.73 -1.94
CA ALA A 116 5.56 7.69 -1.90
C ALA A 116 6.75 7.18 -2.71
N ARG A 117 7.50 8.09 -3.33
CA ARG A 117 8.67 7.81 -4.15
C ARG A 117 9.72 8.90 -4.04
N GLU A 118 10.94 8.58 -4.42
CA GLU A 118 12.02 9.53 -4.61
C GLU A 118 11.86 10.28 -5.97
N ARG A 119 12.89 11.02 -6.39
CA ARG A 119 12.88 11.78 -7.65
C ARG A 119 12.59 10.94 -8.89
N GLY A 120 13.13 9.71 -8.95
CA GLY A 120 12.91 8.81 -10.08
C GLY A 120 11.48 8.23 -10.09
N PRO A 121 10.87 8.01 -11.27
CA PRO A 121 9.49 7.54 -11.32
C PRO A 121 9.29 6.15 -10.70
N HIS A 122 10.24 5.23 -10.88
CA HIS A 122 10.17 3.84 -10.46
C HIS A 122 11.01 3.58 -9.20
N THR A 123 10.84 4.44 -8.17
CA THR A 123 11.63 4.37 -6.93
C THR A 123 10.81 4.07 -5.69
N ALA A 124 9.50 3.91 -5.82
CA ALA A 124 8.64 3.55 -4.72
C ALA A 124 9.03 2.17 -4.14
N THR A 125 8.98 2.06 -2.80
CA THR A 125 9.25 0.81 -2.09
C THR A 125 8.11 0.47 -1.14
N ARG A 126 8.11 1.01 0.08
CA ARG A 126 7.16 0.69 1.14
C ARG A 126 6.34 1.87 1.63
N GLN A 127 6.87 3.10 1.54
CA GLN A 127 6.19 4.27 2.06
C GLN A 127 4.98 4.62 1.21
N PHE A 128 3.92 5.04 1.87
CA PHE A 128 2.68 5.49 1.27
C PHE A 128 2.18 6.75 1.97
N PHE A 129 1.23 7.41 1.35
CA PHE A 129 0.54 8.54 1.97
C PHE A 129 -0.97 8.48 1.71
N PHE A 130 -1.73 9.08 2.59
CA PHE A 130 -3.12 9.42 2.35
C PHE A 130 -3.21 10.87 1.91
N ASN A 131 -4.04 11.12 0.90
CA ASN A 131 -4.36 12.47 0.45
C ASN A 131 -5.36 13.13 1.41
N LEU A 132 -5.01 14.31 1.92
CA LEU A 132 -5.85 15.13 2.80
C LEU A 132 -6.65 16.19 2.05
N ASN A 133 -6.47 16.24 0.73
CA ASN A 133 -7.17 17.12 -0.19
C ASN A 133 -7.12 16.52 -1.61
N ASP A 134 -7.78 17.16 -2.57
CA ASP A 134 -7.64 16.85 -3.99
C ASP A 134 -6.32 17.44 -4.51
N ASN A 135 -5.31 16.59 -4.55
CA ASN A 135 -3.93 16.97 -4.86
C ASN A 135 -3.62 16.78 -6.35
N THR A 136 -4.19 17.60 -7.22
CA THR A 136 -4.01 17.48 -8.67
C THR A 136 -2.55 17.55 -9.12
N SER A 137 -1.70 18.27 -8.39
CA SER A 137 -0.24 18.36 -8.66
C SER A 137 0.50 17.04 -8.48
N LEU A 138 -0.11 16.03 -7.82
CA LEU A 138 0.47 14.70 -7.65
C LEU A 138 0.01 13.72 -8.75
N ASN A 139 -0.91 14.14 -9.61
CA ASN A 139 -1.40 13.33 -10.72
C ASN A 139 -0.38 13.29 -11.86
N PRO A 140 -0.40 12.23 -12.69
CA PRO A 140 0.44 12.18 -13.87
C PRO A 140 -0.01 13.24 -14.88
N GLU A 141 0.94 13.92 -15.49
CA GLU A 141 0.72 14.86 -16.58
C GLU A 141 1.45 14.39 -17.85
N LYS A 142 1.15 15.04 -18.99
CA LYS A 142 1.82 14.67 -20.23
C LYS A 142 3.35 14.89 -20.13
N GLY A 143 4.09 13.78 -20.14
CA GLY A 143 5.55 13.79 -20.06
C GLY A 143 6.11 13.73 -18.64
N ASP A 144 5.25 13.68 -17.61
CA ASP A 144 5.68 13.53 -16.21
C ASP A 144 4.91 12.45 -15.48
N TRP A 145 5.60 11.77 -14.56
CA TRP A 145 5.05 10.70 -13.74
C TRP A 145 4.46 11.26 -12.45
N GLY A 146 3.20 10.95 -12.19
CA GLY A 146 2.56 11.22 -10.90
C GLY A 146 2.96 10.23 -9.80
N TYR A 147 2.14 10.21 -8.75
CA TYR A 147 2.21 9.24 -7.66
C TYR A 147 1.12 8.18 -7.87
N THR A 148 1.48 6.90 -7.75
CA THR A 148 0.56 5.80 -8.00
C THR A 148 -0.50 5.72 -6.91
N VAL A 149 -1.71 6.15 -7.20
CA VAL A 149 -2.88 5.84 -6.38
C VAL A 149 -3.23 4.37 -6.58
N PHE A 150 -3.46 3.64 -5.48
CA PHE A 150 -3.75 2.21 -5.52
C PHE A 150 -4.94 1.78 -4.65
N GLY A 151 -5.66 2.74 -4.05
CA GLY A 151 -6.85 2.47 -3.27
C GLY A 151 -7.43 3.73 -2.64
N ARG A 152 -8.47 3.53 -1.82
CA ARG A 152 -9.15 4.61 -1.09
C ARG A 152 -9.66 4.12 0.26
N ILE A 153 -9.83 5.03 1.18
CA ILE A 153 -10.48 4.77 2.46
C ILE A 153 -11.98 4.54 2.21
N VAL A 154 -12.51 3.45 2.76
CA VAL A 154 -13.95 3.11 2.73
C VAL A 154 -14.58 3.16 4.11
N GLU A 155 -13.77 3.09 5.17
CA GLU A 155 -14.19 3.29 6.57
C GLU A 155 -13.08 3.97 7.35
N GLY A 156 -13.42 4.86 8.29
CA GLY A 156 -12.45 5.55 9.15
C GLY A 156 -11.93 6.86 8.56
N LEU A 157 -12.69 7.54 7.70
CA LEU A 157 -12.37 8.91 7.26
C LEU A 157 -12.28 9.88 8.45
N ASP A 158 -13.12 9.69 9.48
CA ASP A 158 -13.04 10.48 10.73
C ASP A 158 -11.70 10.31 11.47
N VAL A 159 -11.06 9.15 11.32
CA VAL A 159 -9.71 8.90 11.86
C VAL A 159 -8.68 9.67 11.05
N LEU A 160 -8.79 9.68 9.72
CA LEU A 160 -7.94 10.48 8.84
C LEU A 160 -8.07 11.98 9.16
N GLU A 161 -9.30 12.47 9.35
CA GLU A 161 -9.56 13.86 9.74
C GLU A 161 -8.91 14.23 11.08
N LYS A 162 -9.00 13.36 12.09
CA LYS A 162 -8.29 13.55 13.36
C LYS A 162 -6.78 13.58 13.20
N MET A 163 -6.23 12.72 12.31
CA MET A 163 -4.79 12.73 12.01
C MET A 163 -4.37 14.02 11.30
N ALA A 164 -5.22 14.56 10.41
CA ALA A 164 -4.96 15.79 9.68
C ALA A 164 -4.91 17.04 10.60
N GLN A 165 -5.54 16.97 11.78
CA GLN A 165 -5.57 18.08 12.76
C GLN A 165 -4.41 18.03 13.76
N LEU A 166 -3.51 17.04 13.65
CA LEU A 166 -2.34 16.97 14.53
C LEU A 166 -1.41 18.16 14.26
N GLU A 167 -0.83 18.68 15.32
CA GLU A 167 0.24 19.66 15.20
C GLU A 167 1.49 18.98 14.64
N SER A 168 2.13 19.62 13.67
CA SER A 168 3.40 19.17 13.10
C SER A 168 4.46 20.25 13.23
N LYS A 169 5.68 19.85 13.46
CA LYS A 169 6.83 20.75 13.54
C LYS A 169 7.28 21.08 12.11
N PRO A 170 7.37 22.37 11.74
CA PRO A 170 7.88 22.76 10.43
C PRO A 170 9.28 22.22 10.16
N PHE A 171 10.07 22.07 11.22
CA PHE A 171 11.39 21.43 11.23
C PHE A 171 11.60 20.73 12.57
N ASP A 172 12.03 19.48 12.55
CA ASP A 172 12.37 18.71 13.75
C ASP A 172 13.90 18.61 13.87
N ASP A 173 14.46 19.28 14.90
CA ASP A 173 15.90 19.31 15.14
C ASP A 173 16.48 17.92 15.45
N ALA A 174 15.69 17.01 16.02
CA ALA A 174 16.13 15.67 16.38
C ALA A 174 16.31 14.77 15.15
N THR A 175 15.46 14.90 14.14
CA THR A 175 15.48 14.09 12.92
C THR A 175 16.07 14.82 11.72
N GLY A 176 16.11 16.15 11.74
CA GLY A 176 16.45 16.99 10.60
C GLY A 176 15.34 17.02 9.53
N TRP A 177 14.13 16.58 9.88
CA TRP A 177 13.01 16.48 8.95
C TRP A 177 12.03 17.65 9.09
N ARG A 178 11.21 17.81 8.05
CA ARG A 178 10.14 18.79 8.04
C ARG A 178 8.80 18.11 8.22
N ASP A 179 7.85 18.85 8.78
CA ASP A 179 6.44 18.47 8.87
C ASP A 179 6.22 17.17 9.68
N VAL A 180 7.04 16.96 10.73
CA VAL A 180 6.94 15.79 11.62
C VAL A 180 5.81 16.05 12.63
N PRO A 181 4.78 15.16 12.72
CA PRO A 181 3.77 15.29 13.77
C PRO A 181 4.42 15.24 15.15
N GLU A 182 3.97 16.10 16.09
CA GLU A 182 4.52 16.10 17.46
C GLU A 182 4.34 14.75 18.16
N ASN A 183 3.22 14.08 17.89
CA ASN A 183 2.91 12.74 18.36
C ASN A 183 2.56 11.87 17.14
N PRO A 184 3.55 11.28 16.45
CA PRO A 184 3.32 10.56 15.22
C PRO A 184 2.36 9.39 15.43
N PRO A 185 1.25 9.29 14.67
CA PRO A 185 0.36 8.14 14.75
C PRO A 185 1.10 6.85 14.39
N VAL A 186 0.88 5.80 15.17
CA VAL A 186 1.51 4.49 14.99
C VAL A 186 0.58 3.57 14.22
N ILE A 187 1.09 2.90 13.20
CA ILE A 187 0.46 1.76 12.54
C ILE A 187 0.79 0.52 13.38
N LYS A 188 -0.12 0.12 14.26
CA LYS A 188 0.08 -1.06 15.12
C LYS A 188 0.19 -2.33 14.28
N ARG A 189 -0.67 -2.46 13.26
CA ARG A 189 -0.66 -3.55 12.27
C ARG A 189 -1.60 -3.25 11.11
N ILE A 190 -1.42 -4.00 10.02
CA ILE A 190 -2.35 -4.02 8.89
C ILE A 190 -2.87 -5.45 8.74
N GLU A 191 -4.18 -5.61 8.75
CA GLU A 191 -4.90 -6.88 8.62
C GLU A 191 -5.56 -6.97 7.24
N ILE A 192 -5.53 -8.15 6.63
CA ILE A 192 -6.27 -8.40 5.41
C ILE A 192 -7.71 -8.74 5.80
N VAL A 193 -8.68 -8.00 5.25
CA VAL A 193 -10.09 -8.29 5.47
C VAL A 193 -10.46 -9.54 4.68
N PRO A 194 -11.04 -10.59 5.31
CA PRO A 194 -11.49 -11.77 4.59
C PRO A 194 -12.49 -11.41 3.48
N GLN A 195 -12.44 -12.14 2.39
CA GLN A 195 -13.47 -12.07 1.35
C GLN A 195 -14.65 -12.91 1.81
N ASN A 196 -15.83 -12.30 1.92
CA ASN A 196 -17.08 -13.00 2.24
C ASN A 196 -17.62 -13.73 1.01
#